data_85dc5913d930fa8837bbe61c55ee3a6c
#
_entry.id   85dc5913d930fa8837bbe61c55ee3a6c
#
_cell.length_a   1.000
_cell.length_b   1.000
_cell.length_c   1.000
_cell.angle_alpha   90.00
_cell.angle_beta   90.00
_cell.angle_gamma   90.00
#
_symmetry.space_group_name_H-M   'P 1'
#
loop_
_entity.id
_entity.type
_entity.pdbx_description
1 polymer ?
#
loop_
_entity_poly.entity_id
_entity_poly.type
_entity_poly.pdbx_seq_one_letter_code
_entity_poly.pdbx_strand_id
1 'polypeptide(L)'
;MTPALKEWSAAVHALLDGRQTVLLRKGGIGEKRFEVAAHEFLLFPTVAHSHAERVRPEHRDLLGPAAADSTDECVLLRAAAKVVAALPVNRPEGLDAIEDLHIWTAESVRADRLDFRPKHRLAVLVVSAIPLAEPVRLARTPEYGGCTSWVQLPVTPTLAAPVH
;
A
#
# COMPACT_ATOMS: atom_id res chain seq x y z
N MET A 1 0.51 9.52 18.49
CA MET A 1 0.39 9.43 17.04
C MET A 1 0.94 8.10 16.55
N THR A 2 0.26 7.48 15.62
CA THR A 2 0.66 6.19 15.05
C THR A 2 1.07 6.38 13.59
N PRO A 3 2.24 5.86 13.18
CA PRO A 3 2.66 5.98 11.78
C PRO A 3 1.75 5.15 10.87
N ALA A 4 1.47 5.68 9.70
CA ALA A 4 0.70 5.00 8.68
C ALA A 4 1.34 5.20 7.31
N LEU A 5 1.32 4.16 6.50
CA LEU A 5 1.78 4.18 5.12
C LEU A 5 0.56 4.28 4.20
N LYS A 6 0.59 5.24 3.30
CA LYS A 6 -0.45 5.33 2.26
C LYS A 6 -0.24 4.19 1.27
N GLU A 7 -1.30 3.44 1.03
CA GLU A 7 -1.31 2.35 0.05
C GLU A 7 -2.64 2.32 -0.68
N TRP A 8 -2.63 1.82 -1.90
CA TRP A 8 -3.85 1.65 -2.67
C TRP A 8 -4.84 0.75 -1.91
N SER A 9 -6.08 1.18 -1.82
CA SER A 9 -7.11 0.47 -1.06
C SER A 9 -7.31 -0.97 -1.53
N ALA A 10 -7.22 -1.22 -2.84
CA ALA A 10 -7.30 -2.59 -3.37
C ALA A 10 -6.16 -3.47 -2.85
N ALA A 11 -4.95 -2.93 -2.69
CA ALA A 11 -3.83 -3.66 -2.12
C ALA A 11 -4.06 -3.97 -0.64
N VAL A 12 -4.65 -3.05 0.11
CA VAL A 12 -5.01 -3.29 1.52
C VAL A 12 -5.97 -4.48 1.63
N HIS A 13 -7.00 -4.51 0.80
CA HIS A 13 -7.94 -5.63 0.74
C HIS A 13 -7.26 -6.93 0.30
N ALA A 14 -6.37 -6.86 -0.67
CA ALA A 14 -5.62 -8.02 -1.15
C ALA A 14 -4.72 -8.61 -0.06
N LEU A 15 -4.06 -7.76 0.72
CA LEU A 15 -3.26 -8.20 1.87
C LEU A 15 -4.10 -8.94 2.89
N LEU A 16 -5.26 -8.39 3.25
CA LEU A 16 -6.17 -9.01 4.21
C LEU A 16 -6.78 -10.32 3.70
N ASP A 17 -6.96 -10.44 2.39
CA ASP A 17 -7.52 -11.63 1.74
C ASP A 17 -6.46 -12.70 1.42
N GLY A 18 -5.21 -12.42 1.72
CA GLY A 18 -4.11 -13.36 1.45
C GLY A 18 -3.61 -13.40 0.01
N ARG A 19 -4.09 -12.51 -0.86
CA ARG A 19 -3.71 -12.45 -2.28
C ARG A 19 -2.42 -11.66 -2.52
N GLN A 20 -1.98 -10.89 -1.53
CA GLN A 20 -0.80 -10.04 -1.65
C GLN A 20 0.02 -10.14 -0.36
N THR A 21 1.35 -10.15 -0.50
CA THR A 21 2.29 -10.22 0.62
C THR A 21 3.44 -9.23 0.50
N VAL A 22 3.51 -8.51 -0.62
CA VAL A 22 4.55 -7.52 -0.86
C VAL A 22 3.94 -6.16 -1.23
N LEU A 23 4.64 -5.09 -0.89
CA LEU A 23 4.34 -3.74 -1.34
C LEU A 23 5.49 -3.27 -2.23
N LEU A 24 5.15 -2.66 -3.37
CA LEU A 24 6.11 -2.07 -4.28
C LEU A 24 6.19 -0.57 -4.02
N ARG A 25 7.34 -0.11 -3.52
CA ARG A 25 7.49 1.29 -3.12
C ARG A 25 8.69 1.92 -3.80
N LYS A 26 8.52 3.19 -4.16
CA LYS A 26 9.54 3.97 -4.84
C LYS A 26 9.78 5.27 -4.09
N GLY A 27 10.99 5.81 -4.15
CA GLY A 27 11.30 7.11 -3.58
C GLY A 27 10.41 8.20 -4.16
N GLY A 28 9.92 9.10 -3.30
CA GLY A 28 9.08 10.22 -3.68
C GLY A 28 9.87 11.45 -4.05
N ILE A 29 9.20 12.60 -4.07
CA ILE A 29 9.83 13.90 -4.31
C ILE A 29 10.87 14.16 -3.22
N GLY A 30 12.11 14.44 -3.63
CA GLY A 30 13.22 14.69 -2.69
C GLY A 30 13.89 13.44 -2.15
N GLU A 31 13.38 12.24 -2.48
CA GLU A 31 13.95 10.97 -2.05
C GLU A 31 14.28 10.10 -3.25
N LYS A 32 15.53 9.63 -3.36
CA LYS A 32 15.93 8.74 -4.45
C LYS A 32 15.54 7.29 -4.19
N ARG A 33 15.28 6.92 -2.95
CA ARG A 33 14.82 5.60 -2.56
C ARG A 33 13.74 5.74 -1.50
N PHE A 34 12.90 4.71 -1.38
CA PHE A 34 11.87 4.68 -0.36
C PHE A 34 12.49 4.41 1.01
N GLU A 35 12.15 5.26 1.98
CA GLU A 35 12.59 5.09 3.37
C GLU A 35 11.48 4.41 4.19
N VAL A 36 11.86 3.40 4.95
CA VAL A 36 10.96 2.73 5.88
C VAL A 36 10.97 3.51 7.21
N ALA A 37 10.00 4.39 7.39
CA ALA A 37 9.92 5.26 8.57
C ALA A 37 9.57 4.48 9.85
N ALA A 38 8.88 3.35 9.72
CA ALA A 38 8.52 2.47 10.83
C ALA A 38 8.41 1.04 10.31
N HIS A 39 8.74 0.06 11.15
CA HIS A 39 8.64 -1.36 10.77
C HIS A 39 7.26 -1.96 11.04
N GLU A 40 6.43 -1.29 11.84
CA GLU A 40 5.03 -1.63 12.06
C GLU A 40 4.21 -0.35 11.93
N PHE A 41 3.17 -0.39 11.12
CA PHE A 41 2.40 0.81 10.78
C PHE A 41 0.98 0.45 10.33
N LEU A 42 0.10 1.43 10.41
CA LEU A 42 -1.24 1.31 9.85
C LEU A 42 -1.17 1.49 8.34
N LEU A 43 -2.15 0.93 7.63
CA LEU A 43 -2.31 1.14 6.19
C LEU A 43 -3.40 2.18 5.95
N PHE A 44 -3.01 3.31 5.36
CA PHE A 44 -3.93 4.39 5.02
C PHE A 44 -4.40 4.19 3.57
N PRO A 45 -5.70 3.84 3.36
CA PRO A 45 -6.17 3.48 2.02
C PRO A 45 -6.31 4.70 1.11
N THR A 46 -5.84 4.57 -0.13
CA THR A 46 -5.99 5.58 -1.16
C THR A 46 -6.67 5.00 -2.39
N VAL A 47 -7.38 5.84 -3.13
CA VAL A 47 -8.09 5.47 -4.36
C VAL A 47 -7.86 6.55 -5.40
N ALA A 48 -7.70 6.17 -6.67
CA ALA A 48 -7.62 7.08 -7.80
C ALA A 48 -8.50 6.58 -8.94
N HIS A 49 -8.80 7.46 -9.91
CA HIS A 49 -9.65 7.13 -11.06
C HIS A 49 -9.13 5.95 -11.88
N SER A 50 -7.83 5.85 -12.04
CA SER A 50 -7.18 4.78 -12.81
C SER A 50 -6.90 3.51 -12.00
N HIS A 51 -7.47 3.40 -10.80
CA HIS A 51 -7.25 2.27 -9.90
C HIS A 51 -7.61 0.93 -10.58
N ALA A 52 -8.78 0.89 -11.23
CA ALA A 52 -9.26 -0.33 -11.90
C ALA A 52 -8.30 -0.84 -12.98
N GLU A 53 -7.68 0.06 -13.73
CA GLU A 53 -6.78 -0.29 -14.82
C GLU A 53 -5.47 -0.91 -14.36
N ARG A 54 -5.09 -0.67 -13.10
CA ARG A 54 -3.85 -1.14 -12.51
C ARG A 54 -3.94 -2.53 -11.91
N VAL A 55 -5.16 -3.02 -11.67
CA VAL A 55 -5.40 -4.31 -11.02
C VAL A 55 -5.64 -5.38 -12.06
N ARG A 56 -4.97 -6.54 -11.93
CA ARG A 56 -5.19 -7.67 -12.84
C ARG A 56 -6.67 -8.10 -12.83
N PRO A 57 -7.22 -8.54 -13.99
CA PRO A 57 -8.65 -8.88 -14.09
C PRO A 57 -9.16 -9.84 -13.02
N GLU A 58 -8.37 -10.85 -12.65
CA GLU A 58 -8.74 -11.85 -11.64
C GLU A 58 -8.87 -11.31 -10.22
N HIS A 59 -8.43 -10.07 -9.98
CA HIS A 59 -8.49 -9.42 -8.66
C HIS A 59 -9.42 -8.19 -8.63
N ARG A 60 -10.12 -7.91 -9.72
CA ARG A 60 -11.00 -6.73 -9.81
C ARG A 60 -12.22 -6.78 -8.91
N ASP A 61 -12.55 -7.95 -8.36
CA ASP A 61 -13.59 -8.08 -7.33
C ASP A 61 -13.27 -7.27 -6.07
N LEU A 62 -12.00 -6.93 -5.84
CA LEU A 62 -11.58 -6.11 -4.69
C LEU A 62 -11.90 -4.62 -4.85
N LEU A 63 -12.14 -4.15 -6.08
CA LEU A 63 -12.30 -2.72 -6.36
C LEU A 63 -13.53 -2.09 -5.72
N GLY A 64 -14.65 -2.81 -5.69
CA GLY A 64 -15.87 -2.32 -5.06
C GLY A 64 -15.68 -2.05 -3.57
N PRO A 65 -15.31 -3.06 -2.77
CA PRO A 65 -15.02 -2.86 -1.34
C PRO A 65 -13.92 -1.82 -1.10
N ALA A 66 -12.89 -1.81 -1.95
CA ALA A 66 -11.77 -0.88 -1.82
C ALA A 66 -12.21 0.58 -1.98
N ALA A 67 -13.09 0.87 -2.94
CA ALA A 67 -13.57 2.23 -3.19
C ALA A 67 -14.33 2.81 -2.00
N ALA A 68 -15.03 1.97 -1.25
CA ALA A 68 -15.81 2.42 -0.09
C ALA A 68 -14.94 2.86 1.09
N ASP A 69 -13.68 2.42 1.14
CA ASP A 69 -12.79 2.71 2.27
C ASP A 69 -12.10 4.06 2.19
N SER A 70 -12.20 4.75 1.06
CA SER A 70 -11.54 6.05 0.90
C SER A 70 -12.41 6.97 0.07
N THR A 71 -13.06 7.94 0.74
CA THR A 71 -13.91 8.95 0.12
C THR A 71 -13.32 10.34 0.34
N ASP A 72 -13.94 11.37 -0.22
CA ASP A 72 -13.50 12.74 0.00
C ASP A 72 -13.68 13.19 1.46
N GLU A 73 -14.56 12.57 2.20
CA GLU A 73 -14.90 12.94 3.57
C GLU A 73 -14.13 12.15 4.62
N CYS A 74 -13.89 10.85 4.38
CA CYS A 74 -13.28 10.00 5.38
C CYS A 74 -12.55 8.81 4.77
N VAL A 75 -11.73 8.17 5.60
CA VAL A 75 -11.09 6.88 5.30
C VAL A 75 -11.49 5.87 6.36
N LEU A 76 -11.54 4.60 5.95
CA LEU A 76 -11.79 3.49 6.84
C LEU A 76 -10.52 2.64 6.94
N LEU A 77 -9.91 2.67 8.12
CA LEU A 77 -8.70 1.89 8.39
C LEU A 77 -9.09 0.46 8.75
N ARG A 78 -8.49 -0.53 8.06
CA ARG A 78 -8.79 -1.95 8.27
C ARG A 78 -7.60 -2.77 8.71
N ALA A 79 -6.38 -2.28 8.46
CA ALA A 79 -5.19 -3.11 8.59
C ALA A 79 -3.98 -2.34 9.06
N ALA A 80 -3.09 -3.07 9.71
CA ALA A 80 -1.71 -2.69 9.93
C ALA A 80 -0.82 -3.65 9.15
N ALA A 81 0.44 -3.31 9.03
CA ALA A 81 1.46 -4.17 8.42
C ALA A 81 2.73 -4.11 9.24
N LYS A 82 3.45 -5.22 9.25
CA LYS A 82 4.78 -5.33 9.82
C LYS A 82 5.75 -5.71 8.74
N VAL A 83 6.86 -4.98 8.61
CA VAL A 83 7.88 -5.27 7.61
C VAL A 83 8.69 -6.48 8.05
N VAL A 84 8.68 -7.51 7.22
CA VAL A 84 9.47 -8.73 7.42
C VAL A 84 10.83 -8.57 6.73
N ALA A 85 10.84 -7.99 5.54
CA ALA A 85 12.06 -7.70 4.79
C ALA A 85 11.84 -6.52 3.84
N ALA A 86 12.91 -5.78 3.58
CA ALA A 86 12.90 -4.71 2.60
C ALA A 86 14.04 -4.97 1.61
N LEU A 87 13.70 -5.16 0.35
CA LEU A 87 14.63 -5.58 -0.68
C LEU A 87 14.73 -4.52 -1.79
N PRO A 88 15.94 -4.05 -2.14
CA PRO A 88 16.07 -3.16 -3.29
C PRO A 88 15.86 -3.95 -4.59
N VAL A 89 15.24 -3.32 -5.58
CA VAL A 89 15.10 -3.89 -6.90
C VAL A 89 16.26 -3.36 -7.76
N ASN A 90 17.24 -4.24 -8.00
CA ASN A 90 18.42 -3.90 -8.81
C ASN A 90 18.21 -4.25 -10.28
N ARG A 91 17.30 -5.20 -10.56
CA ARG A 91 16.99 -5.66 -11.91
C ARG A 91 15.48 -5.65 -12.10
N PRO A 92 14.96 -4.81 -13.02
CA PRO A 92 13.51 -4.74 -13.27
C PRO A 92 12.87 -6.08 -13.64
N GLU A 93 13.58 -6.94 -14.35
CA GLU A 93 13.11 -8.27 -14.74
C GLU A 93 12.85 -9.18 -13.54
N GLY A 94 13.45 -8.90 -12.39
CA GLY A 94 13.18 -9.63 -11.15
C GLY A 94 11.75 -9.44 -10.63
N LEU A 95 11.04 -8.41 -11.09
CA LEU A 95 9.65 -8.18 -10.71
C LEU A 95 8.72 -9.26 -11.25
N ASP A 96 9.07 -9.90 -12.36
CA ASP A 96 8.27 -11.01 -12.91
C ASP A 96 8.24 -12.20 -11.94
N ALA A 97 9.31 -12.40 -11.19
CA ALA A 97 9.42 -13.50 -10.23
C ALA A 97 8.46 -13.35 -9.04
N ILE A 98 8.01 -12.14 -8.74
CA ILE A 98 7.11 -11.85 -7.62
C ILE A 98 5.70 -11.47 -8.08
N GLU A 99 5.38 -11.68 -9.34
CA GLU A 99 4.08 -11.31 -9.90
C GLU A 99 2.90 -11.89 -9.11
N ASP A 100 3.04 -13.13 -8.65
CA ASP A 100 1.99 -13.81 -7.88
C ASP A 100 1.84 -13.28 -6.44
N LEU A 101 2.72 -12.41 -6.00
CA LEU A 101 2.72 -11.86 -4.64
C LEU A 101 1.99 -10.51 -4.53
N HIS A 102 1.48 -10.01 -5.65
CA HIS A 102 0.71 -8.76 -5.69
C HIS A 102 -0.38 -8.81 -6.78
N ILE A 103 -1.26 -7.82 -6.77
CA ILE A 103 -2.44 -7.78 -7.65
C ILE A 103 -2.28 -6.89 -8.88
N TRP A 104 -1.14 -6.20 -9.02
CA TRP A 104 -0.94 -5.21 -10.08
C TRP A 104 -0.67 -5.87 -11.44
N THR A 105 -1.10 -5.20 -12.52
CA THR A 105 -0.70 -5.61 -13.87
C THR A 105 0.79 -5.31 -14.08
N ALA A 106 1.46 -6.12 -14.89
CA ALA A 106 2.87 -5.87 -15.24
C ALA A 106 3.04 -4.49 -15.91
N GLU A 107 2.06 -4.09 -16.70
CA GLU A 107 2.02 -2.80 -17.39
C GLU A 107 1.99 -1.63 -16.41
N SER A 108 1.14 -1.69 -15.37
CA SER A 108 1.06 -0.64 -14.36
C SER A 108 2.32 -0.58 -13.49
N VAL A 109 2.90 -1.72 -13.16
CA VAL A 109 4.17 -1.76 -12.42
C VAL A 109 5.26 -1.07 -13.21
N ARG A 110 5.35 -1.34 -14.51
CA ARG A 110 6.33 -0.69 -15.38
C ARG A 110 6.09 0.83 -15.42
N ALA A 111 4.87 1.26 -15.71
CA ALA A 111 4.54 2.68 -15.85
C ALA A 111 4.74 3.45 -14.54
N ASP A 112 4.26 2.92 -13.43
CA ASP A 112 4.23 3.63 -12.16
C ASP A 112 5.50 3.46 -11.33
N ARG A 113 6.24 2.39 -11.53
CA ARG A 113 7.38 2.03 -10.68
C ARG A 113 8.73 2.06 -11.39
N LEU A 114 8.78 1.77 -12.69
CA LEU A 114 10.03 1.73 -13.44
C LEU A 114 10.21 2.98 -14.30
N ASP A 115 9.20 3.37 -15.06
CA ASP A 115 9.29 4.49 -16.00
C ASP A 115 9.10 5.84 -15.32
N PHE A 116 8.21 5.93 -14.33
CA PHE A 116 8.00 7.14 -13.55
C PHE A 116 9.19 7.38 -12.63
N ARG A 117 9.86 8.51 -12.77
CA ARG A 117 11.07 8.86 -11.99
C ARG A 117 12.11 7.73 -12.03
N PRO A 118 12.68 7.40 -13.22
CA PRO A 118 13.54 6.22 -13.37
C PRO A 118 14.82 6.25 -12.53
N LYS A 119 15.23 7.43 -12.05
CA LYS A 119 16.40 7.58 -11.16
C LYS A 119 16.10 7.24 -9.70
N HIS A 120 14.82 7.16 -9.34
CA HIS A 120 14.41 6.77 -7.99
C HIS A 120 14.37 5.26 -7.87
N ARG A 121 14.88 4.75 -6.76
CA ARG A 121 15.00 3.30 -6.56
C ARG A 121 13.67 2.69 -6.10
N LEU A 122 13.38 1.53 -6.66
CA LEU A 122 12.23 0.72 -6.27
C LEU A 122 12.65 -0.26 -5.17
N ALA A 123 11.79 -0.41 -4.18
CA ALA A 123 11.94 -1.40 -3.12
C ALA A 123 10.72 -2.31 -3.05
N VAL A 124 10.97 -3.57 -2.70
CA VAL A 124 9.94 -4.54 -2.39
C VAL A 124 9.92 -4.70 -0.88
N LEU A 125 8.80 -4.37 -0.25
CA LEU A 125 8.58 -4.62 1.17
C LEU A 125 7.80 -5.91 1.32
N VAL A 126 8.40 -6.91 1.95
CA VAL A 126 7.69 -8.12 2.35
C VAL A 126 7.05 -7.82 3.69
N VAL A 127 5.74 -7.97 3.76
CA VAL A 127 4.99 -7.57 4.96
C VAL A 127 4.12 -8.69 5.50
N SER A 128 3.90 -8.66 6.81
CA SER A 128 2.87 -9.42 7.49
C SER A 128 1.67 -8.50 7.66
N ALA A 129 0.50 -8.90 7.18
CA ALA A 129 -0.72 -8.11 7.27
C ALA A 129 -1.47 -8.46 8.56
N ILE A 130 -1.89 -7.44 9.29
CA ILE A 130 -2.53 -7.57 10.59
C ILE A 130 -3.86 -6.82 10.54
N PRO A 131 -5.01 -7.53 10.60
CA PRO A 131 -6.30 -6.84 10.63
C PRO A 131 -6.46 -6.05 11.93
N LEU A 132 -7.16 -4.94 11.88
CA LEU A 132 -7.63 -4.27 13.09
C LEU A 132 -8.76 -5.09 13.69
N ALA A 133 -8.87 -5.10 15.02
CA ALA A 133 -9.97 -5.79 15.70
C ALA A 133 -11.33 -5.26 15.22
N GLU A 134 -11.40 -3.95 15.01
CA GLU A 134 -12.54 -3.28 14.38
C GLU A 134 -12.04 -2.19 13.43
N PRO A 135 -12.67 -2.00 12.27
CA PRO A 135 -12.32 -0.90 11.38
C PRO A 135 -12.46 0.45 12.08
N VAL A 136 -11.55 1.37 11.78
CA VAL A 136 -11.55 2.71 12.37
C VAL A 136 -11.86 3.74 11.28
N ARG A 137 -12.94 4.50 11.46
CA ARG A 137 -13.30 5.60 10.57
C ARG A 137 -12.56 6.85 11.00
N LEU A 138 -11.91 7.51 10.06
CA LEU A 138 -11.12 8.70 10.30
C LEU A 138 -11.52 9.79 9.30
N ALA A 139 -11.85 10.99 9.81
CA ALA A 139 -12.15 12.11 8.93
C ALA A 139 -10.90 12.53 8.16
N ARG A 140 -11.07 12.88 6.88
CA ARG A 140 -9.99 13.44 6.09
C ARG A 140 -9.69 14.86 6.54
N THR A 141 -8.40 15.15 6.68
CA THR A 141 -7.88 16.48 6.94
C THR A 141 -6.84 16.83 5.89
N PRO A 142 -6.54 18.13 5.66
CA PRO A 142 -5.52 18.53 4.68
C PRO A 142 -4.15 17.90 4.91
N GLU A 143 -3.79 17.61 6.16
CA GLU A 143 -2.50 17.01 6.52
C GLU A 143 -2.32 15.59 6.00
N TYR A 144 -3.39 14.87 5.63
CA TYR A 144 -3.30 13.55 5.03
C TYR A 144 -3.19 13.59 3.51
N GLY A 145 -3.31 14.77 2.91
CA GLY A 145 -3.19 14.96 1.47
C GLY A 145 -1.75 15.02 0.99
N GLY A 146 -1.59 15.22 -0.32
CA GLY A 146 -0.29 15.40 -0.94
C GLY A 146 0.42 14.10 -1.28
N CYS A 147 1.70 14.24 -1.67
CA CYS A 147 2.51 13.15 -2.22
C CYS A 147 3.36 12.42 -1.17
N THR A 148 3.13 12.66 0.11
CA THR A 148 3.88 11.97 1.17
C THR A 148 3.39 10.54 1.32
N SER A 149 4.33 9.60 1.48
CA SER A 149 4.00 8.19 1.71
C SER A 149 3.58 7.92 3.15
N TRP A 150 4.15 8.65 4.09
CA TRP A 150 3.94 8.45 5.53
C TRP A 150 3.13 9.58 6.14
N VAL A 151 2.18 9.20 6.99
CA VAL A 151 1.37 10.16 7.78
C VAL A 151 1.32 9.67 9.23
N GLN A 152 1.05 10.60 10.15
CA GLN A 152 0.85 10.28 11.56
C GLN A 152 -0.63 10.39 11.89
N LEU A 153 -1.20 9.34 12.46
CA LEU A 153 -2.63 9.28 12.75
C LEU A 153 -2.89 9.36 14.26
N PRO A 154 -3.92 10.10 14.70
CA PRO A 154 -4.22 10.27 16.11
C PRO A 154 -5.04 9.10 16.69
N VAL A 155 -4.69 7.86 16.31
CA VAL A 155 -5.38 6.65 16.75
C VAL A 155 -4.38 5.58 17.09
N THR A 156 -4.75 4.70 18.03
CA THR A 156 -3.97 3.52 18.40
C THR A 156 -4.92 2.32 18.44
N PRO A 157 -5.25 1.75 17.27
CA PRO A 157 -6.22 0.66 17.19
C PRO A 157 -5.73 -0.62 17.84
N THR A 158 -6.67 -1.44 18.31
CA THR A 158 -6.39 -2.79 18.74
C THR A 158 -6.21 -3.69 17.51
N LEU A 159 -5.14 -4.48 17.50
CA LEU A 159 -4.81 -5.39 16.40
C LEU A 159 -5.35 -6.78 16.68
N ALA A 160 -5.82 -7.46 15.64
CA ALA A 160 -6.18 -8.87 15.68
C ALA A 160 -4.96 -9.74 15.34
N ALA A 161 -5.15 -11.04 15.15
CA ALA A 161 -4.07 -11.93 14.74
C ALA A 161 -3.65 -11.68 13.29
N PRO A 162 -2.35 -11.78 12.96
CA PRO A 162 -1.88 -11.62 11.59
C PRO A 162 -2.54 -12.61 10.63
N VAL A 163 -2.77 -12.15 9.40
CA VAL A 163 -3.31 -12.99 8.31
C VAL A 163 -2.20 -13.89 7.73
N HIS A 164 -1.00 -13.34 7.63
CA HIS A 164 0.16 -14.06 7.07
C HIS A 164 1.48 -13.50 7.58
#